data_708091f82d1b06f053141f07e0a10a6a
#
_entry.id   708091f82d1b06f053141f07e0a10a6a
#
_cell.length_a   1.000
_cell.length_b   1.000
_cell.length_c   1.000
_cell.angle_alpha   90.00
_cell.angle_beta   90.00
_cell.angle_gamma   90.00
#
_symmetry.space_group_name_H-M   'P 1'
#
loop_
_entity.id
_entity.type
_entity.pdbx_description
1 polymer ?
#
loop_
_entity_poly.entity_id
_entity_poly.type
_entity_poly.pdbx_seq_one_letter_code
_entity_poly.pdbx_strand_id
1 'polypeptide(L)'
;MRYSGVGGQAVIEGVMMRNGDEYAVAVRKPDKTIEVKKFEYSSAKKTKGIRKVPFLRGIFNFIDSLYLGMSTLMYSASFFEDEEEEQDLSQMTEEEKAEYEKKKAKEEKAWMGGTVVLSVLLALAIFFALPYFLSGLFHKVISSEILIALLEGVIRLVIFIGYIVIISRNEDIKRVFMYHGAEHKCINCIEHGLELNVENVKKSSKEHKRCGTSFLLIVMLISIVFFMFIRVDSKILRLVLRLLLIPVIAGVSYEFIRLAGRFDNWFVNLISKPGLWMQKLTTIEPDEGMIEVGIASVEAVFDWKIWQEEE
;
A
#
# COMPACT_ATOMS: atom_id res chain seq x y z
N MET A 1 -17.45 14.25 -9.67
CA MET A 1 -16.59 13.64 -8.63
C MET A 1 -15.65 14.70 -8.10
N ARG A 2 -15.73 15.02 -6.82
CA ARG A 2 -14.89 16.04 -6.15
C ARG A 2 -13.77 15.32 -5.39
N TYR A 3 -12.56 15.86 -5.39
CA TYR A 3 -11.42 15.27 -4.72
C TYR A 3 -11.41 15.58 -3.23
N SER A 4 -11.57 14.58 -2.37
CA SER A 4 -11.61 14.74 -0.91
C SER A 4 -10.24 14.93 -0.25
N GLY A 5 -9.19 14.46 -0.89
CA GLY A 5 -7.85 14.39 -0.28
C GLY A 5 -7.67 13.23 0.71
N VAL A 6 -8.72 12.50 1.02
CA VAL A 6 -8.68 11.30 1.85
C VAL A 6 -8.06 10.16 1.08
N GLY A 7 -7.25 9.37 1.73
CA GLY A 7 -6.69 8.12 1.25
C GLY A 7 -6.54 7.16 2.41
N GLY A 8 -6.40 5.88 2.12
CA GLY A 8 -6.32 4.87 3.16
C GLY A 8 -5.53 3.64 2.76
N GLN A 9 -5.63 2.63 3.59
CA GLN A 9 -5.17 1.27 3.34
C GLN A 9 -5.92 0.27 4.22
N ALA A 10 -6.08 -0.95 3.73
CA ALA A 10 -6.56 -2.05 4.53
C ALA A 10 -5.47 -2.51 5.52
N VAL A 11 -5.92 -2.91 6.71
CA VAL A 11 -5.12 -3.55 7.75
C VAL A 11 -5.81 -4.85 8.19
N ILE A 12 -5.24 -5.59 9.13
CA ILE A 12 -5.86 -6.81 9.65
C ILE A 12 -7.19 -6.44 10.32
N GLU A 13 -8.28 -7.03 9.83
CA GLU A 13 -9.65 -6.79 10.30
C GLU A 13 -10.03 -5.31 10.40
N GLY A 14 -9.46 -4.46 9.53
CA GLY A 14 -9.64 -3.02 9.66
C GLY A 14 -9.26 -2.19 8.45
N VAL A 15 -9.47 -0.88 8.62
CA VAL A 15 -9.13 0.16 7.65
C VAL A 15 -8.42 1.30 8.36
N MET A 16 -7.32 1.77 7.78
CA MET A 16 -6.72 3.05 8.11
C MET A 16 -7.17 4.09 7.10
N MET A 17 -7.65 5.24 7.58
CA MET A 17 -7.91 6.42 6.75
C MET A 17 -7.03 7.58 7.17
N ARG A 18 -6.58 8.36 6.19
CA ARG A 18 -5.70 9.52 6.39
C ARG A 18 -6.24 10.74 5.68
N ASN A 19 -6.22 11.87 6.37
CA ASN A 19 -6.47 13.19 5.82
C ASN A 19 -5.36 14.16 6.25
N GLY A 20 -4.51 14.57 5.32
CA GLY A 20 -3.36 15.43 5.64
C GLY A 20 -2.35 14.81 6.62
N ASP A 21 -2.19 15.45 7.77
CA ASP A 21 -1.26 15.04 8.83
C ASP A 21 -1.93 14.11 9.89
N GLU A 22 -3.25 13.91 9.79
CA GLU A 22 -4.01 13.03 10.70
C GLU A 22 -4.36 11.71 10.02
N TYR A 23 -4.35 10.62 10.78
CA TYR A 23 -4.88 9.33 10.36
C TYR A 23 -5.57 8.61 11.50
N ALA A 24 -6.54 7.76 11.17
CA ALA A 24 -7.18 6.89 12.13
C ALA A 24 -7.15 5.45 11.63
N VAL A 25 -7.06 4.53 12.57
CA VAL A 25 -7.18 3.09 12.32
C VAL A 25 -8.45 2.62 13.03
N ALA A 26 -9.36 2.04 12.27
CA ALA A 26 -10.53 1.36 12.79
C ALA A 26 -10.33 -0.15 12.59
N VAL A 27 -10.48 -0.93 13.65
CA VAL A 27 -10.30 -2.39 13.68
C VAL A 27 -11.52 -3.05 14.30
N ARG A 28 -12.01 -4.10 13.69
CA ARG A 28 -13.03 -4.98 14.31
C ARG A 28 -12.33 -6.03 15.16
N LYS A 29 -12.44 -5.89 16.47
CA LYS A 29 -11.83 -6.81 17.44
C LYS A 29 -12.51 -8.20 17.43
N PRO A 30 -11.89 -9.23 18.07
CA PRO A 30 -12.49 -10.56 18.21
C PRO A 30 -13.86 -10.53 18.90
N ASP A 31 -14.09 -9.61 19.85
CA ASP A 31 -15.37 -9.39 20.54
C ASP A 31 -16.45 -8.71 19.68
N LYS A 32 -16.16 -8.48 18.38
CA LYS A 32 -17.01 -7.81 17.38
C LYS A 32 -17.18 -6.30 17.58
N THR A 33 -16.60 -5.69 18.59
CA THR A 33 -16.59 -4.23 18.75
C THR A 33 -15.63 -3.58 17.76
N ILE A 34 -15.89 -2.31 17.40
CA ILE A 34 -14.99 -1.54 16.53
C ILE A 34 -14.16 -0.62 17.42
N GLU A 35 -12.86 -0.81 17.41
CA GLU A 35 -11.90 0.09 18.04
C GLU A 35 -11.45 1.13 17.02
N VAL A 36 -11.51 2.41 17.37
CA VAL A 36 -11.07 3.51 16.50
C VAL A 36 -10.05 4.34 17.24
N LYS A 37 -8.83 4.44 16.69
CA LYS A 37 -7.75 5.24 17.26
C LYS A 37 -7.20 6.24 16.27
N LYS A 38 -7.19 7.51 16.69
CA LYS A 38 -6.58 8.62 15.94
C LYS A 38 -5.11 8.75 16.26
N PHE A 39 -4.35 9.16 15.25
CA PHE A 39 -2.92 9.43 15.35
C PHE A 39 -2.56 10.67 14.55
N GLU A 40 -1.50 11.37 14.98
CA GLU A 40 -0.88 12.44 14.22
C GLU A 40 0.41 11.95 13.55
N TYR A 41 0.59 12.30 12.27
CA TYR A 41 1.80 11.99 11.54
C TYR A 41 2.71 13.21 11.41
N SER A 42 3.66 13.34 12.32
CA SER A 42 4.52 14.56 12.45
C SER A 42 5.68 14.64 11.44
N SER A 43 5.99 13.57 10.69
CA SER A 43 7.10 13.56 9.72
C SER A 43 6.93 14.60 8.61
N ALA A 44 5.69 14.90 8.22
CA ALA A 44 5.38 15.92 7.24
C ALA A 44 5.85 17.33 7.67
N LYS A 45 5.84 17.63 8.98
CA LYS A 45 6.26 18.95 9.52
C LYS A 45 7.76 19.21 9.29
N LYS A 46 8.61 18.18 9.37
CA LYS A 46 10.08 18.31 9.24
C LYS A 46 10.56 18.44 7.78
N THR A 47 9.79 17.97 6.81
CA THR A 47 10.20 17.91 5.40
C THR A 47 9.37 18.80 4.47
N LYS A 48 8.64 19.80 5.01
CA LYS A 48 7.70 20.66 4.25
C LYS A 48 8.30 21.31 2.99
N GLY A 49 9.58 21.71 3.02
CA GLY A 49 10.25 22.34 1.88
C GLY A 49 10.51 21.38 0.72
N ILE A 50 11.04 20.20 1.01
CA ILE A 50 11.44 19.19 0.01
C ILE A 50 10.21 18.54 -0.62
N ARG A 51 9.12 18.39 0.12
CA ARG A 51 7.83 17.85 -0.37
C ARG A 51 7.10 18.75 -1.37
N LYS A 52 7.58 19.98 -1.59
CA LYS A 52 7.07 20.86 -2.66
C LYS A 52 7.70 20.53 -4.02
N VAL A 53 8.88 19.89 -4.03
CA VAL A 53 9.61 19.59 -5.25
C VAL A 53 9.01 18.35 -5.94
N PRO A 54 8.59 18.47 -7.21
CA PRO A 54 8.14 17.33 -8.00
C PRO A 54 9.17 16.19 -8.00
N PHE A 55 8.73 14.97 -8.11
CA PHE A 55 9.50 13.71 -8.03
C PHE A 55 10.04 13.41 -6.62
N LEU A 56 10.72 14.35 -5.94
CA LEU A 56 11.22 14.14 -4.57
C LEU A 56 10.08 13.88 -3.60
N ARG A 57 8.98 14.61 -3.72
CA ARG A 57 7.77 14.34 -2.90
C ARG A 57 7.23 12.93 -3.07
N GLY A 58 7.36 12.34 -4.27
CA GLY A 58 6.94 10.97 -4.53
C GLY A 58 7.77 9.96 -3.74
N ILE A 59 9.09 10.16 -3.66
CA ILE A 59 9.99 9.31 -2.88
C ILE A 59 9.63 9.39 -1.38
N PHE A 60 9.46 10.60 -0.85
CA PHE A 60 9.11 10.77 0.57
C PHE A 60 7.72 10.20 0.89
N ASN A 61 6.72 10.43 0.03
CA ASN A 61 5.39 9.89 0.23
C ASN A 61 5.38 8.36 0.15
N PHE A 62 6.22 7.76 -0.71
CA PHE A 62 6.37 6.31 -0.77
C PHE A 62 6.98 5.75 0.52
N ILE A 63 8.04 6.37 1.04
CA ILE A 63 8.65 5.99 2.33
C ILE A 63 7.65 6.13 3.48
N ASP A 64 6.91 7.26 3.51
CA ASP A 64 5.86 7.47 4.51
C ASP A 64 4.76 6.41 4.45
N SER A 65 4.33 6.05 3.22
CA SER A 65 3.31 5.01 3.03
C SER A 65 3.79 3.64 3.52
N LEU A 66 5.06 3.30 3.30
CA LEU A 66 5.64 2.07 3.84
C LEU A 66 5.69 2.08 5.38
N TYR A 67 6.13 3.20 5.97
CA TYR A 67 6.20 3.35 7.41
C TYR A 67 4.81 3.28 8.07
N LEU A 68 3.86 4.08 7.55
CA LEU A 68 2.48 4.08 8.04
C LEU A 68 1.83 2.72 7.82
N GLY A 69 2.05 2.11 6.64
CA GLY A 69 1.54 0.79 6.31
C GLY A 69 1.96 -0.26 7.32
N MET A 70 3.25 -0.33 7.62
CA MET A 70 3.79 -1.28 8.60
C MET A 70 3.27 -0.97 10.01
N SER A 71 3.31 0.30 10.44
CA SER A 71 2.91 0.71 11.78
C SER A 71 1.42 0.40 12.05
N THR A 72 0.56 0.69 11.09
CA THR A 72 -0.90 0.46 11.25
C THR A 72 -1.28 -1.00 11.10
N LEU A 73 -0.56 -1.75 10.26
CA LEU A 73 -0.74 -3.22 10.17
C LEU A 73 -0.39 -3.90 11.50
N MET A 74 0.71 -3.49 12.12
CA MET A 74 1.11 -4.02 13.43
C MET A 74 0.16 -3.61 14.54
N TYR A 75 -0.29 -2.34 14.54
CA TYR A 75 -1.32 -1.91 15.48
C TYR A 75 -2.59 -2.75 15.35
N SER A 76 -3.02 -3.06 14.13
CA SER A 76 -4.19 -3.92 13.94
C SER A 76 -3.93 -5.38 14.35
N ALA A 77 -2.71 -5.90 14.10
CA ALA A 77 -2.32 -7.25 14.49
C ALA A 77 -2.35 -7.47 16.01
N SER A 78 -1.97 -6.44 16.79
CA SER A 78 -1.91 -6.54 18.26
C SER A 78 -3.25 -6.85 18.95
N PHE A 79 -4.38 -6.70 18.25
CA PHE A 79 -5.69 -7.11 18.77
C PHE A 79 -5.99 -8.61 18.63
N PHE A 80 -5.11 -9.37 17.95
CA PHE A 80 -5.27 -10.78 17.63
C PHE A 80 -4.10 -11.63 18.15
N GLU A 81 -3.25 -11.05 19.03
CA GLU A 81 -2.22 -11.80 19.77
C GLU A 81 -2.88 -12.65 20.84
N ASP A 82 -2.36 -13.87 21.06
CA ASP A 82 -2.99 -14.88 21.90
C ASP A 82 -3.02 -14.47 23.39
N GLU A 83 -4.17 -14.68 24.06
CA GLU A 83 -4.41 -14.43 25.48
C GLU A 83 -3.55 -15.31 26.42
N GLU A 84 -2.84 -16.33 25.91
CA GLU A 84 -1.99 -17.22 26.70
C GLU A 84 -0.83 -16.48 27.40
N GLU A 85 -0.30 -15.41 26.79
CA GLU A 85 0.76 -14.60 27.39
C GLU A 85 0.31 -13.72 28.57
N GLU A 86 -0.95 -13.29 28.62
CA GLU A 86 -1.47 -12.48 29.73
C GLU A 86 -1.56 -13.26 31.05
N GLN A 87 -1.76 -14.57 31.01
CA GLN A 87 -1.87 -15.40 32.23
C GLN A 87 -0.53 -15.57 32.93
N ASP A 88 0.58 -15.61 32.24
CA ASP A 88 1.91 -15.77 32.83
C ASP A 88 2.40 -14.49 33.55
N LEU A 89 1.96 -13.31 33.09
CA LEU A 89 2.29 -12.00 33.69
C LEU A 89 1.58 -11.77 35.02
N SER A 90 0.45 -12.41 35.28
CA SER A 90 -0.31 -12.20 36.50
C SER A 90 0.40 -12.65 37.79
N GLN A 91 1.44 -13.47 37.66
CA GLN A 91 2.21 -14.02 38.81
C GLN A 91 3.52 -13.23 39.07
N MET A 92 3.86 -12.25 38.24
CA MET A 92 5.08 -11.45 38.36
C MET A 92 4.87 -10.19 39.18
N THR A 93 5.93 -9.69 39.82
CA THR A 93 5.95 -8.38 40.47
C THR A 93 5.95 -7.25 39.43
N GLU A 94 5.55 -6.03 39.84
CA GLU A 94 5.50 -4.89 38.91
C GLU A 94 6.88 -4.54 38.29
N GLU A 95 7.98 -4.77 39.04
CA GLU A 95 9.35 -4.57 38.54
C GLU A 95 9.73 -5.65 37.52
N GLU A 96 9.40 -6.90 37.77
CA GLU A 96 9.64 -8.02 36.86
C GLU A 96 8.81 -7.89 35.57
N LYS A 97 7.56 -7.42 35.66
CA LYS A 97 6.73 -7.11 34.50
C LYS A 97 7.35 -6.01 33.62
N ALA A 98 7.80 -4.92 34.25
CA ALA A 98 8.41 -3.80 33.52
C ALA A 98 9.73 -4.19 32.81
N GLU A 99 10.51 -5.10 33.41
CA GLU A 99 11.72 -5.62 32.79
C GLU A 99 11.41 -6.60 31.65
N TYR A 100 10.44 -7.50 31.88
CA TYR A 100 9.94 -8.44 30.86
C TYR A 100 9.37 -7.71 29.66
N GLU A 101 8.50 -6.71 29.85
CA GLU A 101 7.94 -5.89 28.76
C GLU A 101 9.03 -5.16 27.95
N LYS A 102 10.04 -4.59 28.63
CA LYS A 102 11.18 -3.95 27.94
C LYS A 102 12.00 -4.93 27.12
N LYS A 103 12.24 -6.12 27.65
CA LYS A 103 12.98 -7.18 26.96
C LYS A 103 12.17 -7.69 25.77
N LYS A 104 10.89 -8.00 25.98
CA LYS A 104 9.95 -8.44 24.93
C LYS A 104 9.86 -7.40 23.81
N ALA A 105 9.62 -6.13 24.13
CA ALA A 105 9.56 -5.06 23.14
C ALA A 105 10.87 -4.88 22.33
N LYS A 106 12.03 -5.15 22.95
CA LYS A 106 13.33 -5.11 22.26
C LYS A 106 13.50 -6.32 21.32
N GLU A 107 13.13 -7.51 21.77
CA GLU A 107 13.17 -8.72 20.99
C GLU A 107 12.19 -8.67 19.81
N GLU A 108 10.96 -8.27 20.04
CA GLU A 108 9.95 -8.06 18.99
C GLU A 108 10.42 -7.04 17.93
N LYS A 109 10.99 -5.92 18.38
CA LYS A 109 11.54 -4.91 17.47
C LYS A 109 12.71 -5.46 16.65
N ALA A 110 13.56 -6.29 17.22
CA ALA A 110 14.68 -6.91 16.51
C ALA A 110 14.18 -7.98 15.53
N TRP A 111 13.26 -8.84 15.94
CA TRP A 111 12.59 -9.84 15.09
C TRP A 111 11.87 -9.19 13.92
N MET A 112 11.08 -8.16 14.20
CA MET A 112 10.38 -7.38 13.21
C MET A 112 11.33 -6.74 12.19
N GLY A 113 12.38 -6.07 12.68
CA GLY A 113 13.41 -5.48 11.81
C GLY A 113 14.05 -6.53 10.90
N GLY A 114 14.38 -7.69 11.45
CA GLY A 114 14.91 -8.84 10.71
C GLY A 114 13.95 -9.35 9.64
N THR A 115 12.69 -9.52 9.99
CA THR A 115 11.63 -9.99 9.07
C THR A 115 11.40 -9.00 7.93
N VAL A 116 11.36 -7.70 8.22
CA VAL A 116 11.22 -6.65 7.20
C VAL A 116 12.40 -6.65 6.24
N VAL A 117 13.64 -6.71 6.77
CA VAL A 117 14.84 -6.77 5.92
C VAL A 117 14.83 -8.01 5.04
N LEU A 118 14.51 -9.18 5.59
CA LEU A 118 14.42 -10.43 4.83
C LEU A 118 13.35 -10.34 3.74
N SER A 119 12.17 -9.81 4.07
CA SER A 119 11.06 -9.63 3.12
C SER A 119 11.44 -8.70 1.97
N VAL A 120 12.13 -7.59 2.27
CA VAL A 120 12.63 -6.67 1.24
C VAL A 120 13.66 -7.36 0.34
N LEU A 121 14.61 -8.09 0.91
CA LEU A 121 15.61 -8.83 0.14
C LEU A 121 14.96 -9.90 -0.76
N LEU A 122 13.99 -10.64 -0.25
CA LEU A 122 13.21 -11.62 -1.04
C LEU A 122 12.42 -10.93 -2.15
N ALA A 123 11.77 -9.81 -1.88
CA ALA A 123 11.05 -9.04 -2.90
C ALA A 123 12.00 -8.55 -4.00
N LEU A 124 13.17 -8.03 -3.65
CA LEU A 124 14.18 -7.62 -4.63
C LEU A 124 14.70 -8.82 -5.45
N ALA A 125 14.91 -9.97 -4.80
CA ALA A 125 15.34 -11.19 -5.50
C ALA A 125 14.27 -11.67 -6.49
N ILE A 126 13.00 -11.74 -6.08
CA ILE A 126 11.90 -12.28 -6.89
C ILE A 126 11.51 -11.30 -8.02
N PHE A 127 11.39 -9.99 -7.73
CA PHE A 127 10.85 -9.03 -8.68
C PHE A 127 11.90 -8.27 -9.50
N PHE A 128 13.17 -8.32 -9.12
CA PHE A 128 14.25 -7.67 -9.86
C PHE A 128 15.32 -8.64 -10.34
N ALA A 129 15.91 -9.44 -9.44
CA ALA A 129 17.00 -10.33 -9.82
C ALA A 129 16.50 -11.51 -10.68
N LEU A 130 15.44 -12.19 -10.28
CA LEU A 130 14.92 -13.35 -11.03
C LEU A 130 14.51 -13.00 -12.48
N PRO A 131 13.70 -11.95 -12.77
CA PRO A 131 13.40 -11.57 -14.15
C PRO A 131 14.65 -11.23 -14.96
N TYR A 132 15.62 -10.55 -14.35
CA TYR A 132 16.90 -10.20 -14.99
C TYR A 132 17.69 -11.45 -15.38
N PHE A 133 17.82 -12.44 -14.51
CA PHE A 133 18.52 -13.69 -14.79
C PHE A 133 17.77 -14.52 -15.84
N LEU A 134 16.45 -14.64 -15.72
CA LEU A 134 15.64 -15.40 -16.69
C LEU A 134 15.70 -14.79 -18.09
N SER A 135 15.58 -13.47 -18.22
CA SER A 135 15.70 -12.81 -19.53
C SER A 135 17.11 -12.96 -20.11
N GLY A 136 18.13 -12.97 -19.24
CA GLY A 136 19.53 -13.17 -19.61
C GLY A 136 19.82 -14.50 -20.32
N LEU A 137 19.03 -15.55 -20.07
CA LEU A 137 19.16 -16.84 -20.75
C LEU A 137 18.89 -16.74 -22.26
N PHE A 138 18.11 -15.74 -22.66
CA PHE A 138 17.72 -15.51 -24.06
C PHE A 138 18.72 -14.70 -24.88
N HIS A 139 19.81 -14.20 -24.27
CA HIS A 139 20.86 -13.47 -25.02
C HIS A 139 21.50 -14.29 -26.15
N LYS A 140 21.45 -15.63 -26.08
CA LYS A 140 21.94 -16.49 -27.16
C LYS A 140 21.06 -16.47 -28.41
N VAL A 141 19.79 -16.10 -28.26
CA VAL A 141 18.75 -16.11 -29.32
C VAL A 141 18.37 -14.70 -29.71
N ILE A 142 18.36 -13.76 -28.74
CA ILE A 142 17.95 -12.38 -28.92
C ILE A 142 19.18 -11.47 -28.78
N SER A 143 19.64 -10.89 -29.88
CA SER A 143 20.80 -9.98 -29.90
C SER A 143 20.43 -8.55 -29.50
N SER A 144 19.15 -8.17 -29.50
CA SER A 144 18.70 -6.82 -29.17
C SER A 144 18.56 -6.62 -27.66
N GLU A 145 19.37 -5.74 -27.08
CA GLU A 145 19.28 -5.36 -25.66
C GLU A 145 17.89 -4.78 -25.29
N ILE A 146 17.24 -4.08 -26.22
CA ILE A 146 15.90 -3.52 -26.03
C ILE A 146 14.87 -4.66 -25.89
N LEU A 147 14.94 -5.67 -26.76
CA LEU A 147 14.04 -6.83 -26.67
C LEU A 147 14.27 -7.64 -25.41
N ILE A 148 15.52 -7.78 -24.96
CA ILE A 148 15.84 -8.43 -23.68
C ILE A 148 15.25 -7.63 -22.51
N ALA A 149 15.37 -6.30 -22.48
CA ALA A 149 14.78 -5.47 -21.44
C ALA A 149 13.25 -5.54 -21.45
N LEU A 150 12.63 -5.59 -22.61
CA LEU A 150 11.19 -5.78 -22.76
C LEU A 150 10.74 -7.16 -22.24
N LEU A 151 11.46 -8.22 -22.63
CA LEU A 151 11.21 -9.59 -22.16
C LEU A 151 11.33 -9.67 -20.63
N GLU A 152 12.37 -9.05 -20.05
CA GLU A 152 12.53 -8.95 -18.59
C GLU A 152 11.32 -8.28 -17.95
N GLY A 153 10.84 -7.18 -18.52
CA GLY A 153 9.64 -6.48 -18.02
C GLY A 153 8.39 -7.35 -18.07
N VAL A 154 8.19 -8.10 -19.15
CA VAL A 154 7.08 -9.06 -19.30
C VAL A 154 7.19 -10.17 -18.25
N ILE A 155 8.36 -10.75 -18.08
CA ILE A 155 8.60 -11.79 -17.06
C ILE A 155 8.28 -11.23 -15.66
N ARG A 156 8.72 -10.01 -15.35
CA ARG A 156 8.42 -9.33 -14.08
C ARG A 156 6.92 -9.17 -13.84
N LEU A 157 6.19 -8.72 -14.86
CA LEU A 157 4.73 -8.56 -14.78
C LEU A 157 4.03 -9.91 -14.56
N VAL A 158 4.45 -10.95 -15.26
CA VAL A 158 3.89 -12.31 -15.09
C VAL A 158 4.15 -12.83 -13.68
N ILE A 159 5.37 -12.67 -13.15
CA ILE A 159 5.72 -13.06 -11.77
C ILE A 159 4.85 -12.28 -10.77
N PHE A 160 4.70 -10.97 -10.96
CA PHE A 160 3.91 -10.13 -10.05
C PHE A 160 2.43 -10.50 -10.07
N ILE A 161 1.82 -10.65 -11.24
CA ILE A 161 0.42 -11.04 -11.36
C ILE A 161 0.21 -12.45 -10.77
N GLY A 162 1.12 -13.38 -11.07
CA GLY A 162 1.10 -14.72 -10.50
C GLY A 162 1.18 -14.71 -8.97
N TYR A 163 2.07 -13.89 -8.42
CA TYR A 163 2.18 -13.68 -6.97
C TYR A 163 0.85 -13.19 -6.36
N ILE A 164 0.25 -12.13 -6.93
CA ILE A 164 -1.04 -11.61 -6.46
C ILE A 164 -2.13 -12.69 -6.51
N VAL A 165 -2.22 -13.44 -7.60
CA VAL A 165 -3.20 -14.52 -7.75
C VAL A 165 -2.98 -15.63 -6.72
N ILE A 166 -1.73 -15.96 -6.38
CA ILE A 166 -1.41 -16.99 -5.39
C ILE A 166 -1.81 -16.51 -3.99
N ILE A 167 -1.37 -15.31 -3.58
CA ILE A 167 -1.66 -14.81 -2.24
C ILE A 167 -3.16 -14.52 -2.02
N SER A 168 -3.90 -14.14 -3.08
CA SER A 168 -5.34 -13.88 -3.00
C SER A 168 -6.17 -15.13 -2.67
N ARG A 169 -5.56 -16.33 -2.72
CA ARG A 169 -6.21 -17.59 -2.33
C ARG A 169 -6.15 -17.86 -0.84
N ASN A 170 -5.27 -17.18 -0.11
CA ASN A 170 -5.23 -17.24 1.35
C ASN A 170 -6.42 -16.46 1.91
N GLU A 171 -7.17 -17.04 2.85
CA GLU A 171 -8.39 -16.43 3.39
C GLU A 171 -8.10 -15.13 4.17
N ASP A 172 -6.97 -15.05 4.89
CA ASP A 172 -6.60 -13.83 5.62
C ASP A 172 -6.28 -12.68 4.65
N ILE A 173 -5.53 -12.95 3.59
CA ILE A 173 -5.24 -11.96 2.55
C ILE A 173 -6.50 -11.56 1.79
N LYS A 174 -7.41 -12.50 1.54
CA LYS A 174 -8.71 -12.23 0.93
C LYS A 174 -9.54 -11.28 1.81
N ARG A 175 -9.54 -11.46 3.14
CA ARG A 175 -10.20 -10.52 4.06
C ARG A 175 -9.57 -9.12 3.99
N VAL A 176 -8.24 -9.01 3.97
CA VAL A 176 -7.56 -7.72 3.75
C VAL A 176 -7.99 -7.10 2.43
N PHE A 177 -8.16 -7.86 1.35
CA PHE A 177 -8.67 -7.35 0.07
C PHE A 177 -10.15 -6.95 0.10
N MET A 178 -10.96 -7.53 1.00
CA MET A 178 -12.32 -7.08 1.26
C MET A 178 -12.34 -5.74 2.00
N TYR A 179 -11.51 -5.56 3.03
CA TYR A 179 -11.33 -4.27 3.72
C TYR A 179 -10.78 -3.19 2.78
N HIS A 180 -9.91 -3.56 1.83
CA HIS A 180 -9.46 -2.66 0.77
C HIS A 180 -10.61 -2.23 -0.17
N GLY A 181 -11.53 -3.15 -0.44
CA GLY A 181 -12.78 -2.83 -1.12
C GLY A 181 -13.65 -1.85 -0.32
N ALA A 182 -13.78 -2.04 1.00
CA ALA A 182 -14.52 -1.14 1.89
C ALA A 182 -13.91 0.28 1.91
N GLU A 183 -12.58 0.38 2.01
CA GLU A 183 -11.86 1.64 1.92
C GLU A 183 -12.21 2.41 0.64
N HIS A 184 -12.07 1.76 -0.52
CA HIS A 184 -12.39 2.39 -1.81
C HIS A 184 -13.84 2.82 -1.93
N LYS A 185 -14.78 1.98 -1.47
CA LYS A 185 -16.21 2.28 -1.50
C LYS A 185 -16.56 3.48 -0.62
N CYS A 186 -15.98 3.60 0.57
CA CYS A 186 -16.17 4.76 1.46
C CYS A 186 -15.67 6.04 0.80
N ILE A 187 -14.45 6.04 0.23
CA ILE A 187 -13.89 7.21 -0.47
C ILE A 187 -14.74 7.57 -1.69
N ASN A 188 -15.12 6.61 -2.50
CA ASN A 188 -15.97 6.86 -3.68
C ASN A 188 -17.35 7.40 -3.28
N CYS A 189 -17.94 6.91 -2.18
CA CYS A 189 -19.22 7.39 -1.68
C CYS A 189 -19.17 8.89 -1.41
N ILE A 190 -18.22 9.36 -0.60
CA ILE A 190 -18.10 10.78 -0.25
C ILE A 190 -17.72 11.63 -1.45
N GLU A 191 -16.82 11.17 -2.34
CA GLU A 191 -16.37 11.94 -3.51
C GLU A 191 -17.43 12.09 -4.61
N HIS A 192 -18.47 11.24 -4.58
CA HIS A 192 -19.65 11.40 -5.44
C HIS A 192 -20.80 12.18 -4.78
N GLY A 193 -20.58 12.77 -3.60
CA GLY A 193 -21.57 13.58 -2.90
C GLY A 193 -22.70 12.76 -2.27
N LEU A 194 -22.48 11.46 -2.02
CA LEU A 194 -23.44 10.61 -1.35
C LEU A 194 -23.22 10.66 0.17
N GLU A 195 -24.31 10.55 0.92
CA GLU A 195 -24.25 10.39 2.37
C GLU A 195 -23.47 9.14 2.73
N LEU A 196 -22.51 9.27 3.66
CA LEU A 196 -21.67 8.17 4.12
C LEU A 196 -22.45 7.26 5.07
N ASN A 197 -23.16 6.31 4.51
CA ASN A 197 -23.90 5.25 5.23
C ASN A 197 -23.71 3.91 4.53
N VAL A 198 -24.03 2.81 5.21
CA VAL A 198 -23.81 1.45 4.71
C VAL A 198 -24.47 1.21 3.35
N GLU A 199 -25.69 1.73 3.15
CA GLU A 199 -26.45 1.53 1.92
C GLU A 199 -25.79 2.19 0.72
N ASN A 200 -25.36 3.44 0.85
CA ASN A 200 -24.70 4.20 -0.22
C ASN A 200 -23.29 3.69 -0.50
N VAL A 201 -22.53 3.36 0.56
CA VAL A 201 -21.20 2.77 0.44
C VAL A 201 -21.29 1.42 -0.29
N LYS A 202 -22.27 0.57 0.05
CA LYS A 202 -22.49 -0.71 -0.63
C LYS A 202 -22.73 -0.56 -2.14
N LYS A 203 -23.40 0.52 -2.58
CA LYS A 203 -23.66 0.84 -3.99
C LYS A 203 -22.46 1.50 -4.69
N SER A 204 -21.52 2.05 -3.95
CA SER A 204 -20.34 2.74 -4.48
C SER A 204 -19.33 1.77 -5.11
N SER A 205 -18.51 2.29 -6.04
CA SER A 205 -17.47 1.48 -6.71
C SER A 205 -16.35 1.10 -5.75
N LYS A 206 -15.86 -0.14 -5.88
CA LYS A 206 -14.62 -0.60 -5.23
C LYS A 206 -13.36 -0.32 -6.05
N GLU A 207 -13.49 0.25 -7.26
CA GLU A 207 -12.36 0.67 -8.09
C GLU A 207 -12.07 2.15 -7.86
N HIS A 208 -10.80 2.50 -7.60
CA HIS A 208 -10.40 3.89 -7.31
C HIS A 208 -9.07 4.24 -8.00
N LYS A 209 -9.00 5.38 -8.73
CA LYS A 209 -7.85 5.77 -9.57
C LYS A 209 -6.56 6.02 -8.78
N ARG A 210 -6.62 6.30 -7.48
CA ARG A 210 -5.47 6.68 -6.63
C ARG A 210 -4.98 5.55 -5.72
N CYS A 211 -5.31 4.33 -6.05
CA CYS A 211 -4.96 3.17 -5.24
C CYS A 211 -3.46 2.84 -5.29
N GLY A 212 -2.91 2.41 -4.14
CA GLY A 212 -1.53 1.97 -4.01
C GLY A 212 -1.17 0.75 -4.87
N THR A 213 -2.11 -0.17 -5.12
CA THR A 213 -1.88 -1.33 -6.01
C THR A 213 -1.75 -0.91 -7.47
N SER A 214 -2.51 0.10 -7.92
CA SER A 214 -2.31 0.74 -9.22
C SER A 214 -0.93 1.40 -9.33
N PHE A 215 -0.44 2.01 -8.23
CA PHE A 215 0.90 2.58 -8.18
C PHE A 215 1.98 1.53 -8.43
N LEU A 216 1.90 0.35 -7.81
CA LEU A 216 2.88 -0.73 -8.01
C LEU A 216 2.93 -1.17 -9.48
N LEU A 217 1.78 -1.33 -10.13
CA LEU A 217 1.75 -1.69 -11.55
C LEU A 217 2.37 -0.60 -12.43
N ILE A 218 2.09 0.67 -12.15
CA ILE A 218 2.66 1.81 -12.89
C ILE A 218 4.18 1.87 -12.67
N VAL A 219 4.68 1.64 -11.46
CA VAL A 219 6.12 1.52 -11.16
C VAL A 219 6.75 0.45 -12.04
N MET A 220 6.11 -0.70 -12.19
CA MET A 220 6.62 -1.77 -13.06
C MET A 220 6.66 -1.37 -14.53
N LEU A 221 5.58 -0.78 -15.05
CA LEU A 221 5.51 -0.33 -16.45
C LEU A 221 6.55 0.76 -16.74
N ILE A 222 6.68 1.75 -15.86
CA ILE A 222 7.69 2.82 -16.01
C ILE A 222 9.10 2.23 -15.89
N SER A 223 9.33 1.24 -15.00
CA SER A 223 10.63 0.59 -14.87
C SER A 223 11.09 -0.09 -16.17
N ILE A 224 10.17 -0.67 -16.93
CA ILE A 224 10.49 -1.26 -18.24
C ILE A 224 11.11 -0.20 -19.16
N VAL A 225 10.44 0.96 -19.26
CA VAL A 225 10.91 2.06 -20.10
C VAL A 225 12.30 2.54 -19.65
N PHE A 226 12.50 2.78 -18.35
CA PHE A 226 13.80 3.22 -17.83
C PHE A 226 14.91 2.20 -18.08
N PHE A 227 14.62 0.91 -17.91
CA PHE A 227 15.62 -0.14 -18.05
C PHE A 227 16.03 -0.40 -19.50
N MET A 228 15.19 -0.07 -20.49
CA MET A 228 15.54 -0.10 -21.91
C MET A 228 16.68 0.87 -22.29
N PHE A 229 16.87 1.94 -21.51
CA PHE A 229 17.93 2.92 -21.74
C PHE A 229 19.25 2.60 -21.03
N ILE A 230 19.27 1.61 -20.11
CA ILE A 230 20.50 1.21 -19.42
C ILE A 230 21.32 0.29 -20.32
N ARG A 231 22.37 0.84 -20.93
CA ARG A 231 23.30 0.12 -21.80
C ARG A 231 24.67 0.06 -21.14
N VAL A 232 24.90 -0.98 -20.36
CA VAL A 232 26.16 -1.21 -19.63
C VAL A 232 26.55 -2.68 -19.78
N ASP A 233 27.81 -2.95 -20.15
CA ASP A 233 28.31 -4.30 -20.42
C ASP A 233 28.41 -5.15 -19.14
N SER A 234 28.80 -4.53 -18.04
CA SER A 234 28.92 -5.24 -16.75
C SER A 234 27.54 -5.60 -16.20
N LYS A 235 27.27 -6.90 -16.04
CA LYS A 235 26.02 -7.42 -15.45
C LYS A 235 25.76 -6.91 -14.03
N ILE A 236 26.81 -6.82 -13.22
CA ILE A 236 26.72 -6.32 -11.83
C ILE A 236 26.38 -4.83 -11.82
N LEU A 237 27.08 -4.02 -12.64
CA LEU A 237 26.82 -2.59 -12.71
C LEU A 237 25.41 -2.31 -13.25
N ARG A 238 24.95 -3.09 -14.22
CA ARG A 238 23.57 -3.01 -14.74
C ARG A 238 22.54 -3.26 -13.64
N LEU A 239 22.74 -4.27 -12.81
CA LEU A 239 21.86 -4.57 -11.65
C LEU A 239 21.90 -3.44 -10.63
N VAL A 240 23.09 -2.94 -10.27
CA VAL A 240 23.24 -1.82 -9.31
C VAL A 240 22.54 -0.56 -9.82
N LEU A 241 22.71 -0.19 -11.09
CA LEU A 241 22.02 0.96 -11.68
C LEU A 241 20.50 0.82 -11.63
N ARG A 242 19.96 -0.37 -11.86
CA ARG A 242 18.52 -0.63 -11.76
C ARG A 242 17.99 -0.44 -10.34
N LEU A 243 18.73 -0.91 -9.33
CA LEU A 243 18.38 -0.69 -7.93
C LEU A 243 18.43 0.80 -7.55
N LEU A 244 19.46 1.52 -8.01
CA LEU A 244 19.59 2.97 -7.78
C LEU A 244 18.48 3.79 -8.47
N LEU A 245 17.90 3.28 -9.55
CA LEU A 245 16.79 3.94 -10.25
C LEU A 245 15.42 3.73 -9.57
N ILE A 246 15.28 2.78 -8.64
CA ILE A 246 14.00 2.51 -7.97
C ILE A 246 13.38 3.79 -7.37
N PRO A 247 14.10 4.61 -6.58
CA PRO A 247 13.54 5.85 -6.04
C PRO A 247 13.10 6.84 -7.13
N VAL A 248 13.85 6.94 -8.22
CA VAL A 248 13.51 7.82 -9.35
C VAL A 248 12.23 7.34 -10.04
N ILE A 249 12.14 6.04 -10.32
CA ILE A 249 10.96 5.42 -10.92
C ILE A 249 9.74 5.60 -10.02
N ALA A 250 9.89 5.41 -8.70
CA ALA A 250 8.82 5.66 -7.73
C ALA A 250 8.37 7.13 -7.75
N GLY A 251 9.31 8.08 -7.79
CA GLY A 251 9.00 9.51 -7.91
C GLY A 251 8.21 9.85 -9.17
N VAL A 252 8.63 9.34 -10.33
CA VAL A 252 7.92 9.53 -11.62
C VAL A 252 6.53 8.90 -11.57
N SER A 253 6.42 7.67 -11.05
CA SER A 253 5.16 6.94 -10.93
C SER A 253 4.16 7.65 -10.02
N TYR A 254 4.65 8.26 -8.93
CA TYR A 254 3.83 9.05 -8.03
C TYR A 254 3.22 10.28 -8.73
N GLU A 255 4.04 11.04 -9.49
CA GLU A 255 3.52 12.18 -10.25
C GLU A 255 2.46 11.75 -11.25
N PHE A 256 2.67 10.61 -11.87
CA PHE A 256 1.73 10.04 -12.82
C PHE A 256 0.36 9.71 -12.18
N ILE A 257 0.35 9.00 -11.04
CA ILE A 257 -0.90 8.70 -10.31
C ILE A 257 -1.58 9.96 -9.80
N ARG A 258 -0.79 10.93 -9.34
CA ARG A 258 -1.32 12.22 -8.90
C ARG A 258 -2.03 12.96 -10.04
N LEU A 259 -1.47 12.94 -11.25
CA LEU A 259 -2.11 13.50 -12.44
C LEU A 259 -3.39 12.71 -12.79
N ALA A 260 -3.32 11.39 -12.74
CA ALA A 260 -4.47 10.51 -12.99
C ALA A 260 -5.64 10.75 -12.02
N GLY A 261 -5.35 11.13 -10.77
CA GLY A 261 -6.36 11.47 -9.78
C GLY A 261 -6.96 12.88 -9.92
N ARG A 262 -6.30 13.79 -10.68
CA ARG A 262 -6.74 15.19 -10.85
C ARG A 262 -7.51 15.45 -12.13
N PHE A 263 -7.22 14.70 -13.17
CA PHE A 263 -7.78 14.91 -14.49
C PHE A 263 -8.67 13.72 -14.88
N ASP A 264 -9.83 14.04 -15.44
CA ASP A 264 -10.79 13.05 -15.97
C ASP A 264 -10.95 13.29 -17.48
N ASN A 265 -9.93 12.89 -18.25
CA ASN A 265 -9.97 12.92 -19.70
C ASN A 265 -9.69 11.54 -20.29
N TRP A 266 -9.98 11.36 -21.58
CA TRP A 266 -9.85 10.06 -22.24
C TRP A 266 -8.43 9.45 -22.14
N PHE A 267 -7.40 10.28 -22.21
CA PHE A 267 -6.00 9.85 -22.16
C PHE A 267 -5.63 9.33 -20.76
N VAL A 268 -5.98 10.10 -19.72
CA VAL A 268 -5.77 9.69 -18.32
C VAL A 268 -6.55 8.43 -18.00
N ASN A 269 -7.80 8.34 -18.48
CA ASN A 269 -8.64 7.16 -18.31
C ASN A 269 -8.03 5.91 -18.97
N LEU A 270 -7.49 6.07 -20.19
CA LEU A 270 -6.82 4.97 -20.91
C LEU A 270 -5.61 4.44 -20.14
N ILE A 271 -4.76 5.35 -19.63
CA ILE A 271 -3.54 4.97 -18.92
C ILE A 271 -3.85 4.41 -17.52
N SER A 272 -4.96 4.81 -16.90
CA SER A 272 -5.39 4.27 -15.60
C SER A 272 -6.00 2.86 -15.70
N LYS A 273 -6.46 2.42 -16.88
CA LYS A 273 -7.11 1.10 -17.08
C LYS A 273 -6.29 -0.08 -16.55
N PRO A 274 -4.97 -0.20 -16.81
CA PRO A 274 -4.18 -1.31 -16.26
C PRO A 274 -4.21 -1.36 -14.73
N GLY A 275 -4.13 -0.19 -14.08
CA GLY A 275 -4.23 -0.08 -12.62
C GLY A 275 -5.61 -0.50 -12.09
N LEU A 276 -6.69 -0.03 -12.71
CA LEU A 276 -8.06 -0.43 -12.37
C LEU A 276 -8.29 -1.93 -12.62
N TRP A 277 -7.71 -2.47 -13.68
CA TRP A 277 -7.76 -3.92 -13.93
C TRP A 277 -7.07 -4.72 -12.82
N MET A 278 -5.91 -4.25 -12.33
CA MET A 278 -5.20 -4.88 -11.21
C MET A 278 -6.05 -4.90 -9.93
N GLN A 279 -6.84 -3.85 -9.69
CA GLN A 279 -7.72 -3.78 -8.52
C GLN A 279 -8.79 -4.89 -8.52
N LYS A 280 -9.20 -5.42 -9.67
CA LYS A 280 -10.11 -6.58 -9.71
C LYS A 280 -9.56 -7.80 -9.00
N LEU A 281 -8.23 -7.90 -8.86
CA LEU A 281 -7.54 -8.98 -8.13
C LEU A 281 -7.29 -8.62 -6.67
N THR A 282 -7.19 -7.32 -6.33
CA THR A 282 -6.74 -6.84 -5.02
C THR A 282 -7.82 -6.07 -4.24
N THR A 283 -9.02 -5.91 -4.80
CA THR A 283 -10.20 -5.37 -4.11
C THR A 283 -11.38 -6.33 -4.29
N ILE A 284 -11.84 -6.90 -3.18
CA ILE A 284 -12.96 -7.83 -3.14
C ILE A 284 -14.17 -7.09 -2.54
N GLU A 285 -15.38 -7.56 -2.86
CA GLU A 285 -16.61 -7.00 -2.33
C GLU A 285 -16.66 -7.19 -0.81
N PRO A 286 -16.73 -6.10 0.01
CA PRO A 286 -16.80 -6.20 1.45
C PRO A 286 -18.20 -6.58 1.92
N ASP A 287 -18.28 -7.18 3.10
CA ASP A 287 -19.54 -7.30 3.83
C ASP A 287 -19.92 -6.00 4.54
N GLU A 288 -21.15 -5.94 5.09
CA GLU A 288 -21.67 -4.73 5.75
C GLU A 288 -20.86 -4.37 7.00
N GLY A 289 -20.39 -5.37 7.74
CA GLY A 289 -19.56 -5.15 8.91
C GLY A 289 -18.20 -4.51 8.56
N MET A 290 -17.61 -4.88 7.45
CA MET A 290 -16.37 -4.25 6.96
C MET A 290 -16.60 -2.81 6.49
N ILE A 291 -17.77 -2.56 5.88
CA ILE A 291 -18.19 -1.20 5.50
C ILE A 291 -18.34 -0.30 6.73
N GLU A 292 -18.94 -0.79 7.83
CA GLU A 292 -19.05 -0.05 9.10
C GLU A 292 -17.68 0.37 9.63
N VAL A 293 -16.68 -0.52 9.58
CA VAL A 293 -15.30 -0.21 9.97
C VAL A 293 -14.70 0.87 9.08
N GLY A 294 -14.92 0.79 7.76
CA GLY A 294 -14.48 1.81 6.81
C GLY A 294 -15.10 3.18 7.09
N ILE A 295 -16.40 3.23 7.36
CA ILE A 295 -17.14 4.46 7.73
C ILE A 295 -16.56 5.05 9.02
N ALA A 296 -16.41 4.25 10.07
CA ALA A 296 -15.87 4.70 11.35
C ALA A 296 -14.45 5.29 11.20
N SER A 297 -13.61 4.71 10.32
CA SER A 297 -12.26 5.22 10.05
C SER A 297 -12.30 6.56 9.31
N VAL A 298 -13.21 6.75 8.33
CA VAL A 298 -13.38 8.03 7.62
C VAL A 298 -13.84 9.12 8.58
N GLU A 299 -14.93 8.88 9.32
CA GLU A 299 -15.52 9.85 10.25
C GLU A 299 -14.56 10.29 11.35
N ALA A 300 -13.62 9.43 11.70
CA ALA A 300 -12.59 9.77 12.66
C ALA A 300 -11.62 10.86 12.20
N VAL A 301 -11.35 11.02 10.88
CA VAL A 301 -10.32 11.93 10.34
C VAL A 301 -10.85 12.97 9.37
N PHE A 302 -12.11 12.84 8.95
CA PHE A 302 -12.66 13.68 7.89
C PHE A 302 -14.13 14.01 8.13
N ASP A 303 -14.42 15.29 8.31
CA ASP A 303 -15.80 15.79 8.34
C ASP A 303 -16.34 15.89 6.91
N TRP A 304 -16.87 14.79 6.43
CA TRP A 304 -17.42 14.69 5.08
C TRP A 304 -18.67 15.54 4.88
N LYS A 305 -19.44 15.82 5.95
CA LYS A 305 -20.68 16.65 5.88
C LYS A 305 -20.33 18.08 5.58
N ILE A 306 -19.44 18.69 6.38
CA ILE A 306 -18.95 20.05 6.14
C ILE A 306 -18.30 20.13 4.76
N TRP A 307 -17.45 19.15 4.40
CA TRP A 307 -16.80 19.15 3.10
C TRP A 307 -17.77 19.08 1.91
N GLN A 308 -18.90 18.38 2.03
CA GLN A 308 -19.93 18.33 0.98
C GLN A 308 -20.75 19.62 0.92
N GLU A 309 -20.93 20.33 2.03
CA GLU A 309 -21.67 21.60 2.10
C GLU A 309 -20.86 22.82 1.59
N GLU A 310 -19.53 22.72 1.51
CA GLU A 310 -18.65 23.81 1.04
C GLU A 310 -18.65 23.98 -0.51
N GLU A 311 -19.75 23.74 -1.19
CA GLU A 311 -19.90 23.99 -2.65
C GLU A 311 -20.11 25.46 -2.98
#